data_e0b4b1907436fc71a35ed1b054c0be6c
#
_entry.id   e0b4b1907436fc71a35ed1b054c0be6c
#
_cell.length_a   1.000
_cell.length_b   1.000
_cell.length_c   1.000
_cell.angle_alpha   90.00
_cell.angle_beta   90.00
_cell.angle_gamma   90.00
#
_symmetry.space_group_name_H-M   'P 1'
#
loop_
_entity.id
_entity.type
_entity.pdbx_description
1 polymer ?
#
loop_
_entity_poly.entity_id
_entity_poly.type
_entity_poly.pdbx_seq_one_letter_code
_entity_poly.pdbx_strand_id
1 'polypeptide(L)'
;MLKSLVQLFAEKFLQSRKEWVAEQSTISIQSSTELSVVLDGESHPFTMPYTGVVNLRCYGVWFADIGGFNLINLGPSANGNLSIWAYAKKGQELTYAIGQSDQFSTAYLRIYKVEGNT
;
A
#
# COMPACT_ATOMS: atom_id res chain seq x y z
N MET A 1 7.72 44.47 -2.20
CA MET A 1 8.38 43.34 -1.51
C MET A 1 7.41 42.28 -1.03
N LEU A 2 6.36 42.66 -0.31
CA LEU A 2 5.37 41.69 0.16
C LEU A 2 4.67 40.92 -0.98
N LYS A 3 4.38 41.65 -2.05
CA LYS A 3 3.71 41.07 -3.22
C LYS A 3 4.58 40.02 -3.91
N SER A 4 5.89 40.25 -4.00
CA SER A 4 6.82 39.28 -4.59
C SER A 4 6.99 38.05 -3.74
N LEU A 5 6.95 38.19 -2.41
CA LEU A 5 7.07 37.07 -1.48
C LEU A 5 5.86 36.17 -1.56
N VAL A 6 4.65 36.73 -1.61
CA VAL A 6 3.42 35.97 -1.75
C VAL A 6 3.37 35.22 -3.07
N GLN A 7 3.80 35.86 -4.14
CA GLN A 7 3.86 35.23 -5.47
C GLN A 7 4.83 34.05 -5.48
N LEU A 8 6.02 34.21 -4.90
CA LEU A 8 7.00 33.13 -4.83
C LEU A 8 6.47 31.93 -4.01
N PHE A 9 5.79 32.21 -2.92
CA PHE A 9 5.19 31.15 -2.09
C PHE A 9 4.12 30.38 -2.86
N ALA A 10 3.26 31.09 -3.59
CA ALA A 10 2.22 30.46 -4.40
C ALA A 10 2.81 29.60 -5.52
N GLU A 11 3.86 30.06 -6.17
CA GLU A 11 4.53 29.29 -7.22
C GLU A 11 5.12 27.97 -6.67
N LYS A 12 5.78 28.04 -5.53
CA LYS A 12 6.35 26.84 -4.89
C LYS A 12 5.27 25.86 -4.46
N PHE A 13 4.18 26.35 -3.94
CA PHE A 13 3.06 25.51 -3.53
C PHE A 13 2.47 24.78 -4.74
N LEU A 14 2.25 25.48 -5.85
CA LEU A 14 1.72 24.88 -7.06
C LEU A 14 2.68 23.86 -7.66
N GLN A 15 3.98 24.14 -7.62
CA GLN A 15 4.98 23.19 -8.10
C GLN A 15 5.00 21.90 -7.28
N SER A 16 4.98 22.00 -5.96
CA SER A 16 4.91 20.83 -5.08
C SER A 16 3.67 20.00 -5.36
N ARG A 17 2.54 20.65 -5.57
CA ARG A 17 1.29 19.96 -5.88
C ARG A 17 1.37 19.23 -7.22
N LYS A 18 1.98 19.84 -8.23
CA LYS A 18 2.18 19.20 -9.53
C LYS A 18 3.08 17.99 -9.44
N GLU A 19 4.16 18.07 -8.67
CA GLU A 19 5.06 16.96 -8.45
C GLU A 19 4.36 15.81 -7.74
N TRP A 20 3.55 16.10 -6.73
CA TRP A 20 2.80 15.08 -6.02
C TRP A 20 1.80 14.37 -6.93
N VAL A 21 1.07 15.09 -7.75
CA VAL A 21 0.11 14.52 -8.71
C VAL A 21 0.85 13.68 -9.75
N ALA A 22 2.00 14.15 -10.24
CA ALA A 22 2.80 13.41 -11.21
C ALA A 22 3.29 12.08 -10.63
N GLU A 23 3.76 12.08 -9.38
CA GLU A 23 4.18 10.85 -8.72
C GLU A 23 3.04 9.84 -8.62
N GLN A 24 1.85 10.29 -8.29
CA GLN A 24 0.70 9.40 -8.21
C GLN A 24 0.28 8.86 -9.58
N SER A 25 0.41 9.67 -10.62
CA SER A 25 0.05 9.24 -11.96
C SER A 25 1.07 8.28 -12.58
N THR A 26 2.25 8.13 -11.98
CA THR A 26 3.28 7.21 -12.46
C THR A 26 3.14 5.80 -11.91
N ILE A 27 2.14 5.54 -11.07
CA ILE A 27 1.87 4.17 -10.61
C ILE A 27 1.36 3.35 -11.80
N SER A 28 2.10 2.31 -12.17
CA SER A 28 1.80 1.52 -13.35
C SER A 28 1.34 0.12 -12.97
N ILE A 29 0.18 -0.26 -13.48
CA ILE A 29 -0.34 -1.62 -13.29
C ILE A 29 0.53 -2.65 -14.02
N GLN A 30 1.15 -2.26 -15.15
CA GLN A 30 2.00 -3.15 -15.93
C GLN A 30 3.31 -3.50 -15.21
N SER A 31 3.71 -2.68 -14.25
CA SER A 31 4.90 -2.90 -13.42
C SER A 31 4.53 -3.47 -12.05
N SER A 32 3.48 -4.24 -11.96
CA SER A 32 3.06 -4.85 -10.71
C SER A 32 3.64 -6.25 -10.54
N THR A 33 3.87 -6.63 -9.29
CA THR A 33 4.30 -7.96 -8.89
C THR A 33 3.26 -8.53 -7.93
N GLU A 34 2.78 -9.72 -8.21
CA GLU A 34 1.84 -10.41 -7.33
C GLU A 34 2.59 -11.47 -6.53
N LEU A 35 2.38 -11.48 -5.22
CA LEU A 35 2.99 -12.45 -4.32
C LEU A 35 1.93 -13.40 -3.80
N SER A 36 2.32 -14.67 -3.66
CA SER A 36 1.46 -15.67 -3.03
C SER A 36 1.35 -15.38 -1.54
N VAL A 37 0.16 -15.51 -1.00
CA VAL A 37 -0.11 -15.24 0.42
C VAL A 37 -0.70 -16.46 1.11
N VAL A 38 -0.44 -16.55 2.42
CA VAL A 38 -0.94 -17.61 3.28
C VAL A 38 -1.91 -17.00 4.28
N LEU A 39 -3.12 -17.58 4.36
CA LEU A 39 -4.19 -17.08 5.23
C LEU A 39 -4.27 -17.91 6.51
N ASP A 40 -3.25 -17.85 7.35
CA ASP A 40 -3.15 -18.65 8.58
C ASP A 40 -3.21 -17.81 9.86
N GLY A 41 -3.37 -16.48 9.71
CA GLY A 41 -3.41 -15.56 10.85
C GLY A 41 -2.04 -15.21 11.43
N GLU A 42 -0.98 -15.77 10.90
CA GLU A 42 0.38 -15.50 11.36
C GLU A 42 1.07 -14.50 10.45
N SER A 43 2.11 -13.85 10.98
CA SER A 43 2.90 -12.87 10.21
C SER A 43 3.88 -13.58 9.29
N HIS A 44 3.89 -13.16 8.02
CA HIS A 44 4.79 -13.67 7.01
C HIS A 44 5.59 -12.52 6.40
N PRO A 45 6.93 -12.66 6.30
CA PRO A 45 7.74 -11.59 5.75
C PRO A 45 7.77 -11.59 4.23
N PHE A 46 7.95 -10.40 3.65
CA PHE A 46 8.26 -10.25 2.24
C PHE A 46 9.16 -9.03 2.06
N THR A 47 9.97 -9.04 1.01
CA THR A 47 10.90 -7.96 0.70
C THR A 47 10.41 -7.21 -0.53
N MET A 48 10.43 -5.88 -0.48
CA MET A 48 10.03 -5.04 -1.60
C MET A 48 11.00 -5.21 -2.77
N PRO A 49 10.53 -5.67 -3.94
CA PRO A 49 11.40 -5.82 -5.11
C PRO A 49 11.80 -4.48 -5.72
N TYR A 50 11.01 -3.45 -5.47
CA TYR A 50 11.26 -2.08 -5.92
C TYR A 50 10.47 -1.13 -5.01
N THR A 51 10.81 0.16 -5.08
CA THR A 51 10.05 1.19 -4.37
C THR A 51 8.65 1.29 -4.98
N GLY A 52 7.64 1.22 -4.14
CA GLY A 52 6.27 1.24 -4.65
C GLY A 52 5.20 1.16 -3.58
N VAL A 53 4.00 0.85 -4.03
CA VAL A 53 2.80 0.77 -3.19
C VAL A 53 2.35 -0.68 -3.13
N VAL A 54 2.13 -1.17 -1.92
CA VAL A 54 1.62 -2.51 -1.69
C VAL A 54 0.12 -2.44 -1.47
N ASN A 55 -0.63 -3.28 -2.15
CA ASN A 55 -2.06 -3.44 -1.91
C ASN A 55 -2.34 -4.87 -1.47
N LEU A 56 -2.88 -5.01 -0.29
CA LEU A 56 -3.37 -6.29 0.21
C LEU A 56 -4.89 -6.27 0.16
N ARG A 57 -5.46 -7.08 -0.72
CA ARG A 57 -6.91 -7.18 -0.89
C ARG A 57 -7.37 -8.56 -0.43
N CYS A 58 -8.30 -8.56 0.51
CA CYS A 58 -8.78 -9.79 1.15
C CYS A 58 -10.29 -9.91 1.04
N TYR A 59 -10.76 -11.11 0.84
CA TYR A 59 -12.20 -11.41 0.75
C TYR A 59 -12.55 -12.50 1.77
N GLY A 60 -13.56 -12.23 2.57
CA GLY A 60 -14.04 -13.19 3.56
C GLY A 60 -13.07 -13.40 4.71
N VAL A 61 -12.51 -12.31 5.25
CA VAL A 61 -11.54 -12.36 6.34
C VAL A 61 -12.03 -11.54 7.52
N TRP A 62 -11.46 -11.78 8.71
CA TRP A 62 -11.82 -11.01 9.89
C TRP A 62 -10.75 -10.00 10.30
N PHE A 63 -9.51 -10.18 9.85
CA PHE A 63 -8.49 -9.14 9.98
C PHE A 63 -7.47 -9.24 8.85
N ALA A 64 -6.78 -8.13 8.61
CA ALA A 64 -5.63 -8.07 7.70
C ALA A 64 -4.68 -6.99 8.18
N ASP A 65 -3.37 -7.25 8.09
CA ASP A 65 -2.32 -6.38 8.57
C ASP A 65 -1.17 -6.35 7.58
N ILE A 66 -0.61 -5.17 7.36
CA ILE A 66 0.64 -5.00 6.62
C ILE A 66 1.60 -4.18 7.48
N GLY A 67 2.80 -4.71 7.68
CA GLY A 67 3.87 -4.01 8.37
C GLY A 67 3.66 -3.77 9.85
N GLY A 68 2.62 -4.35 10.45
CA GLY A 68 2.34 -4.21 11.87
C GLY A 68 1.68 -2.89 12.27
N PHE A 69 1.45 -1.99 11.31
CA PHE A 69 0.85 -0.68 11.59
C PHE A 69 -0.41 -0.39 10.78
N ASN A 70 -0.61 -1.10 9.70
CA ASN A 70 -1.84 -0.97 8.88
C ASN A 70 -2.73 -2.18 9.15
N LEU A 71 -3.39 -2.15 10.28
CA LEU A 71 -4.24 -3.26 10.74
C LEU A 71 -5.70 -2.89 10.64
N ILE A 72 -6.49 -3.75 9.99
CA ILE A 72 -7.95 -3.69 10.02
C ILE A 72 -8.44 -4.97 10.68
N ASN A 73 -9.14 -4.84 11.79
CA ASN A 73 -9.64 -5.96 12.59
C ASN A 73 -11.14 -5.80 12.80
N LEU A 74 -11.91 -6.72 12.25
CA LEU A 74 -13.37 -6.69 12.31
C LEU A 74 -13.93 -7.55 13.46
N GLY A 75 -13.06 -8.32 14.12
CA GLY A 75 -13.46 -9.25 15.17
C GLY A 75 -13.54 -10.69 14.68
N PRO A 76 -13.35 -11.68 15.60
CA PRO A 76 -13.18 -13.09 15.22
C PRO A 76 -14.36 -13.73 14.50
N SER A 77 -15.57 -13.19 14.66
CA SER A 77 -16.77 -13.73 14.01
C SER A 77 -17.14 -12.99 12.73
N ALA A 78 -16.34 -12.01 12.31
CA ALA A 78 -16.62 -11.23 11.12
C ALA A 78 -16.16 -11.94 9.85
N ASN A 79 -16.80 -11.60 8.74
CA ASN A 79 -16.46 -12.11 7.42
C ASN A 79 -16.58 -10.95 6.44
N GLY A 80 -15.51 -10.21 6.27
CA GLY A 80 -15.51 -8.97 5.51
C GLY A 80 -14.50 -8.93 4.38
N ASN A 81 -14.66 -7.94 3.50
CA ASN A 81 -13.73 -7.67 2.43
C ASN A 81 -12.90 -6.45 2.81
N LEU A 82 -11.59 -6.60 2.79
CA LEU A 82 -10.65 -5.57 3.22
C LEU A 82 -9.68 -5.24 2.11
N SER A 83 -9.25 -3.98 2.08
CA SER A 83 -8.20 -3.51 1.18
C SER A 83 -7.28 -2.57 1.94
N ILE A 84 -5.99 -2.91 1.98
CA ILE A 84 -4.99 -2.13 2.71
C ILE A 84 -3.91 -1.69 1.73
N TRP A 85 -3.48 -0.44 1.87
CA TRP A 85 -2.42 0.15 1.07
C TRP A 85 -1.26 0.56 1.96
N ALA A 86 -0.04 0.33 1.48
CA ALA A 86 1.18 0.74 2.18
C ALA A 86 2.23 1.13 1.16
N TYR A 87 3.08 2.11 1.51
CA TYR A 87 4.20 2.52 0.69
C TYR A 87 5.48 2.02 1.33
N ALA A 88 6.39 1.50 0.52
CA ALA A 88 7.68 1.02 1.00
C ALA A 88 8.75 1.16 -0.06
N LYS A 89 9.99 1.24 0.38
CA LYS A 89 11.15 1.40 -0.49
C LYS A 89 11.73 0.04 -0.89
N LYS A 90 12.43 0.02 -2.02
CA LYS A 90 13.14 -1.17 -2.49
C LYS A 90 14.04 -1.75 -1.40
N GLY A 91 13.95 -3.06 -1.20
CA GLY A 91 14.74 -3.78 -0.21
C GLY A 91 14.18 -3.74 1.20
N GLN A 92 13.15 -2.94 1.46
CA GLN A 92 12.52 -2.89 2.77
C GLN A 92 11.75 -4.19 3.01
N GLU A 93 11.94 -4.77 4.20
CA GLU A 93 11.20 -5.96 4.60
C GLU A 93 9.92 -5.56 5.32
N LEU A 94 8.80 -6.12 4.86
CA LEU A 94 7.50 -5.93 5.48
C LEU A 94 6.94 -7.29 5.88
N THR A 95 5.91 -7.28 6.69
CA THR A 95 5.17 -8.48 7.04
C THR A 95 3.70 -8.30 6.69
N TYR A 96 3.02 -9.40 6.40
CA TYR A 96 1.58 -9.40 6.28
C TYR A 96 0.99 -10.49 7.17
N ALA A 97 -0.24 -10.28 7.63
CA ALA A 97 -0.99 -11.28 8.38
C ALA A 97 -2.46 -11.19 7.98
N ILE A 98 -3.10 -12.34 7.78
CA ILE A 98 -4.48 -12.40 7.31
C ILE A 98 -5.23 -13.41 8.12
N GLY A 99 -6.32 -12.99 8.75
CA GLY A 99 -7.20 -13.85 9.54
C GLY A 99 -8.33 -14.41 8.69
N GLN A 100 -8.23 -15.67 8.34
CA GLN A 100 -9.22 -16.39 7.54
C GLN A 100 -10.51 -16.59 8.32
N SER A 101 -11.66 -16.24 7.73
CA SER A 101 -12.97 -16.45 8.35
C SER A 101 -13.53 -17.83 8.05
N ASP A 102 -13.28 -18.36 6.86
CA ASP A 102 -13.73 -19.68 6.43
C ASP A 102 -12.83 -20.23 5.32
N GLN A 103 -13.16 -21.42 4.82
CA GLN A 103 -12.36 -22.07 3.78
C GLN A 103 -12.42 -21.38 2.42
N PHE A 104 -13.34 -20.45 2.23
CA PHE A 104 -13.51 -19.71 0.97
C PHE A 104 -12.80 -18.36 1.01
N SER A 105 -12.12 -18.02 2.11
CA SER A 105 -11.37 -16.78 2.22
C SER A 105 -10.26 -16.74 1.19
N THR A 106 -10.11 -15.60 0.53
CA THR A 106 -9.06 -15.38 -0.48
C THR A 106 -8.36 -14.06 -0.24
N ALA A 107 -7.13 -13.95 -0.71
CA ALA A 107 -6.37 -12.71 -0.59
C ALA A 107 -5.37 -12.58 -1.72
N TYR A 108 -5.06 -11.34 -2.08
CA TYR A 108 -4.09 -10.98 -3.10
C TYR A 108 -3.16 -9.90 -2.57
N LEU A 109 -1.86 -10.13 -2.65
CA LEU A 109 -0.85 -9.14 -2.31
C LEU A 109 -0.17 -8.71 -3.60
N ARG A 110 -0.35 -7.44 -3.97
CA ARG A 110 0.20 -6.91 -5.20
C ARG A 110 1.01 -5.66 -4.93
N ILE A 111 2.19 -5.58 -5.56
CA ILE A 111 3.10 -4.46 -5.40
C ILE A 111 3.15 -3.71 -6.71
N TYR A 112 2.85 -2.41 -6.68
CA TYR A 112 2.88 -1.54 -7.85
C TYR A 112 4.12 -0.67 -7.80
N LYS A 113 4.91 -0.71 -8.85
CA LYS A 113 6.12 0.11 -8.95
C LYS A 113 5.75 1.58 -9.15
N VAL A 114 6.43 2.46 -8.42
CA VAL A 114 6.32 3.90 -8.63
C VAL A 114 7.48 4.33 -9.52
N GLU A 115 7.16 4.75 -10.74
CA GLU A 115 8.18 5.14 -11.72
C GLU A 115 8.85 6.45 -11.33
N GLY A 116 10.16 6.54 -11.66
CA GLY A 116 10.94 7.74 -11.40
C GLY A 116 11.39 7.92 -9.96
N ASN A 117 11.02 6.98 -9.08
CA ASN A 117 11.34 7.05 -7.65
C ASN A 117 12.07 5.78 -7.22
N THR A 118 13.21 5.55 -7.80
CA THR A 118 14.03 4.38 -7.50
C THR A 118 15.14 4.67 -6.52
#